data_55c3c1f282a4bb23b2217a7add760bb5
#
_entry.id   55c3c1f282a4bb23b2217a7add760bb5
#
_cell.length_a   1.000
_cell.length_b   1.000
_cell.length_c   1.000
_cell.angle_alpha   90.00
_cell.angle_beta   90.00
_cell.angle_gamma   90.00
#
_symmetry.space_group_name_H-M   'P 1'
#
loop_
_entity.id
_entity.type
_entity.pdbx_description
1 polymer ?
#
loop_
_entity_poly.entity_id
_entity_poly.type
_entity_poly.pdbx_seq_one_letter_code
_entity_poly.pdbx_strand_id
1 'polypeptide(L)'
;MNQLLTAEALRLLDEVGEIDSKADVLSIITKLRKAGHPALLVTEVITQARLRTRAKAKFGDFASSMLFTEAGLEQATRLQVAAVHAERLKLGGYKKIADLGCGIGADSLAFASLGLEVTAVEQDPQTAALASFNLAPFPNAEVQVSDAEQFDLTSFDAV
;
A
#
# COMPACT_ATOMS: atom_id res chain seq x y z
N MET A 1 -3.95 0.47 14.26
CA MET A 1 -3.34 -0.11 13.06
C MET A 1 -2.78 -1.53 13.23
N ASN A 2 -2.42 -1.96 14.44
CA ASN A 2 -1.93 -3.35 14.64
C ASN A 2 -2.96 -4.46 14.39
N GLN A 3 -4.27 -4.15 14.36
CA GLN A 3 -5.30 -5.16 14.10
C GLN A 3 -5.60 -5.32 12.60
N LEU A 4 -5.23 -4.34 11.77
CA LEU A 4 -5.51 -4.37 10.32
C LEU A 4 -4.75 -5.47 9.58
N LEU A 5 -3.50 -5.75 9.98
CA LEU A 5 -2.66 -6.78 9.35
C LEU A 5 -2.91 -8.19 9.93
N THR A 6 -4.10 -8.45 10.43
CA THR A 6 -4.54 -9.78 10.86
C THR A 6 -5.37 -10.46 9.78
N ALA A 7 -5.34 -11.79 9.76
CA ALA A 7 -6.16 -12.58 8.82
C ALA A 7 -7.66 -12.28 8.97
N GLU A 8 -8.14 -12.00 10.18
CA GLU A 8 -9.53 -11.61 10.43
C GLU A 8 -9.87 -10.28 9.79
N ALA A 9 -9.03 -9.25 10.02
CA ALA A 9 -9.25 -7.91 9.46
C ALA A 9 -9.26 -7.92 7.94
N LEU A 10 -8.30 -8.61 7.33
CA LEU A 10 -8.19 -8.71 5.87
C LEU A 10 -9.39 -9.44 5.27
N ARG A 11 -9.83 -10.55 5.88
CA ARG A 11 -11.04 -11.25 5.44
C ARG A 11 -12.29 -10.36 5.55
N LEU A 12 -12.47 -9.65 6.68
CA LEU A 12 -13.60 -8.73 6.84
C LEU A 12 -13.55 -7.58 5.83
N LEU A 13 -12.35 -7.08 5.52
CA LEU A 13 -12.17 -6.03 4.52
C LEU A 13 -12.59 -6.49 3.13
N ASP A 14 -12.27 -7.74 2.77
CA ASP A 14 -12.67 -8.32 1.49
C ASP A 14 -14.19 -8.62 1.45
N GLU A 15 -14.78 -9.05 2.58
CA GLU A 15 -16.23 -9.25 2.69
C GLU A 15 -17.03 -7.94 2.63
N VAL A 16 -16.49 -6.85 3.18
CA VAL A 16 -17.10 -5.52 3.15
C VAL A 16 -17.07 -4.93 1.74
N GLY A 17 -15.96 -5.12 1.04
CA GLY A 17 -15.77 -4.59 -0.30
C GLY A 17 -15.78 -3.06 -0.36
N GLU A 18 -16.38 -2.51 -1.42
CA GLU A 18 -16.44 -1.05 -1.64
C GLU A 18 -17.56 -0.40 -0.83
N ILE A 19 -17.30 0.82 -0.39
CA ILE A 19 -18.26 1.64 0.36
C ILE A 19 -18.51 2.94 -0.38
N ASP A 20 -19.66 3.07 -1.00
CA ASP A 20 -20.01 4.23 -1.83
C ASP A 20 -20.83 5.29 -1.09
N SER A 21 -21.50 4.93 -0.02
CA SER A 21 -22.37 5.85 0.70
C SER A 21 -22.22 5.82 2.23
N LYS A 22 -22.68 6.90 2.88
CA LYS A 22 -22.77 6.95 4.36
C LYS A 22 -23.78 5.95 4.92
N ALA A 23 -24.83 5.64 4.17
CA ALA A 23 -25.84 4.67 4.58
C ALA A 23 -25.26 3.24 4.64
N ASP A 24 -24.39 2.90 3.67
CA ASP A 24 -23.69 1.61 3.65
C ASP A 24 -22.79 1.47 4.87
N VAL A 25 -22.04 2.54 5.22
CA VAL A 25 -21.19 2.56 6.42
C VAL A 25 -21.97 2.18 7.67
N LEU A 26 -23.11 2.82 7.92
CA LEU A 26 -23.92 2.55 9.12
C LEU A 26 -24.47 1.12 9.14
N SER A 27 -24.92 0.63 7.99
CA SER A 27 -25.42 -0.73 7.83
C SER A 27 -24.33 -1.77 8.14
N ILE A 28 -23.12 -1.57 7.57
CA ILE A 28 -21.99 -2.47 7.75
C ILE A 28 -21.50 -2.45 9.21
N ILE A 29 -21.37 -1.27 9.82
CA ILE A 29 -21.00 -1.15 11.25
C ILE A 29 -21.99 -1.94 12.11
N THR A 30 -23.30 -1.75 11.89
CA THR A 30 -24.33 -2.44 12.66
C THR A 30 -24.22 -3.95 12.49
N LYS A 31 -24.03 -4.44 11.27
CA LYS A 31 -23.88 -5.87 10.96
C LYS A 31 -22.65 -6.46 11.67
N LEU A 32 -21.49 -5.82 11.53
CA LEU A 32 -20.24 -6.33 12.11
C LEU A 32 -20.26 -6.28 13.65
N ARG A 33 -20.81 -5.21 14.24
CA ARG A 33 -20.98 -5.12 15.70
C ARG A 33 -21.94 -6.16 16.24
N LYS A 34 -23.04 -6.44 15.54
CA LYS A 34 -23.99 -7.49 15.89
C LYS A 34 -23.38 -8.89 15.79
N ALA A 35 -22.44 -9.09 14.87
CA ALA A 35 -21.66 -10.32 14.72
C ALA A 35 -20.61 -10.50 15.81
N GLY A 36 -20.42 -9.53 16.72
CA GLY A 36 -19.51 -9.62 17.87
C GLY A 36 -18.11 -9.06 17.62
N HIS A 37 -17.83 -8.48 16.45
CA HIS A 37 -16.51 -7.93 16.16
C HIS A 37 -16.20 -6.70 17.04
N PRO A 38 -14.95 -6.56 17.55
CA PRO A 38 -14.52 -5.42 18.36
C PRO A 38 -14.70 -4.08 17.63
N ALA A 39 -15.07 -3.02 18.36
CA ALA A 39 -15.31 -1.71 17.77
C ALA A 39 -14.10 -1.17 17.00
N LEU A 40 -12.90 -1.36 17.55
CA LEU A 40 -11.66 -0.90 16.93
C LEU A 40 -11.43 -1.60 15.58
N LEU A 41 -11.58 -2.92 15.53
CA LEU A 41 -11.46 -3.70 14.29
C LEU A 41 -12.45 -3.23 13.23
N VAL A 42 -13.72 -3.04 13.62
CA VAL A 42 -14.76 -2.54 12.71
C VAL A 42 -14.40 -1.17 12.16
N THR A 43 -13.90 -0.27 13.01
CA THR A 43 -13.46 1.07 12.57
C THR A 43 -12.31 1.00 11.57
N GLU A 44 -11.29 0.17 11.83
CA GLU A 44 -10.15 0.01 10.93
C GLU A 44 -10.57 -0.58 9.57
N VAL A 45 -11.42 -1.61 9.58
CA VAL A 45 -11.95 -2.22 8.35
C VAL A 45 -12.76 -1.22 7.51
N ILE A 46 -13.67 -0.46 8.12
CA ILE A 46 -14.46 0.56 7.43
C ILE A 46 -13.57 1.67 6.87
N THR A 47 -12.58 2.10 7.63
CA THR A 47 -11.63 3.12 7.18
C THR A 47 -10.87 2.63 5.95
N GLN A 48 -10.36 1.40 5.97
CA GLN A 48 -9.65 0.83 4.82
C GLN A 48 -10.56 0.64 3.61
N ALA A 49 -11.79 0.14 3.80
CA ALA A 49 -12.74 -0.01 2.69
C ALA A 49 -13.01 1.33 1.99
N ARG A 50 -13.18 2.41 2.75
CA ARG A 50 -13.32 3.77 2.19
C ARG A 50 -12.07 4.27 1.48
N LEU A 51 -10.89 3.99 2.05
CA LEU A 51 -9.61 4.35 1.41
C LEU A 51 -9.42 3.59 0.11
N ARG A 52 -9.74 2.28 0.06
CA ARG A 52 -9.73 1.47 -1.17
C ARG A 52 -10.65 2.04 -2.25
N THR A 53 -11.87 2.43 -1.90
CA THR A 53 -12.82 3.08 -2.84
C THR A 53 -12.22 4.36 -3.44
N ARG A 54 -11.67 5.24 -2.60
CA ARG A 54 -11.01 6.48 -3.06
C ARG A 54 -9.74 6.22 -3.88
N ALA A 55 -8.98 5.20 -3.51
CA ALA A 55 -7.73 4.83 -4.14
C ALA A 55 -7.89 4.38 -5.59
N LYS A 56 -9.08 3.92 -6.00
CA LYS A 56 -9.36 3.53 -7.39
C LYS A 56 -9.02 4.60 -8.42
N ALA A 57 -9.18 5.87 -8.07
CA ALA A 57 -8.82 7.00 -8.94
C ALA A 57 -7.30 7.07 -9.25
N LYS A 58 -6.44 6.50 -8.38
CA LYS A 58 -4.99 6.48 -8.53
C LYS A 58 -4.44 5.12 -8.97
N PHE A 59 -5.06 4.03 -8.50
CA PHE A 59 -4.52 2.67 -8.60
C PHE A 59 -5.40 1.71 -9.41
N GLY A 60 -6.60 2.15 -9.87
CA GLY A 60 -7.53 1.28 -10.57
C GLY A 60 -7.88 0.05 -9.72
N ASP A 61 -7.89 -1.12 -10.35
CA ASP A 61 -8.25 -2.39 -9.71
C ASP A 61 -7.26 -2.83 -8.61
N PHE A 62 -6.00 -2.40 -8.69
CA PHE A 62 -5.01 -2.67 -7.63
C PHE A 62 -5.42 -2.14 -6.27
N ALA A 63 -6.22 -1.07 -6.22
CA ALA A 63 -6.70 -0.49 -4.96
C ALA A 63 -7.39 -1.52 -4.06
N SER A 64 -8.07 -2.50 -4.62
CA SER A 64 -8.79 -3.54 -3.87
C SER A 64 -7.88 -4.49 -3.09
N SER A 65 -6.64 -4.67 -3.51
CA SER A 65 -5.65 -5.53 -2.87
C SER A 65 -4.62 -4.78 -2.01
N MET A 66 -4.68 -3.44 -1.98
CA MET A 66 -3.74 -2.60 -1.23
C MET A 66 -4.30 -2.15 0.11
N LEU A 67 -3.40 -1.69 0.97
CA LEU A 67 -3.70 -1.00 2.22
C LEU A 67 -3.13 0.42 2.20
N PHE A 68 -3.84 1.36 2.86
CA PHE A 68 -3.56 2.78 2.77
C PHE A 68 -3.56 3.46 4.15
N THR A 69 -2.78 4.53 4.30
CA THR A 69 -3.06 5.62 5.23
C THR A 69 -3.70 6.78 4.46
N GLU A 70 -4.38 7.71 5.15
CA GLU A 70 -4.90 8.93 4.50
C GLU A 70 -3.76 9.71 3.83
N ALA A 71 -2.69 10.01 4.58
CA ALA A 71 -1.54 10.73 4.06
C ALA A 71 -0.85 9.96 2.92
N GLY A 72 -0.65 8.64 3.10
CA GLY A 72 -0.04 7.78 2.07
C GLY A 72 -0.84 7.77 0.77
N LEU A 73 -2.17 7.71 0.84
CA LEU A 73 -3.02 7.79 -0.35
C LEU A 73 -2.95 9.17 -1.02
N GLU A 74 -2.92 10.26 -0.24
CA GLU A 74 -2.83 11.61 -0.79
C GLU A 74 -1.51 11.86 -1.51
N GLN A 75 -0.40 11.44 -0.92
CA GLN A 75 0.96 11.66 -1.42
C GLN A 75 1.38 10.66 -2.49
N ALA A 76 0.76 9.48 -2.54
CA ALA A 76 1.13 8.44 -3.48
C ALA A 76 1.05 8.88 -4.94
N THR A 77 2.06 8.51 -5.70
CA THR A 77 2.09 8.65 -7.16
C THR A 77 0.94 7.86 -7.80
N ARG A 78 0.30 8.42 -8.81
CA ARG A 78 -0.69 7.68 -9.61
C ARG A 78 0.01 6.53 -10.33
N LEU A 79 -0.59 5.36 -10.36
CA LEU A 79 0.02 4.15 -10.94
C LEU A 79 0.48 4.36 -12.39
N GLN A 80 -0.27 5.12 -13.19
CA GLN A 80 0.11 5.45 -14.57
C GLN A 80 1.41 6.27 -14.65
N VAL A 81 1.63 7.19 -13.70
CA VAL A 81 2.85 7.99 -13.63
C VAL A 81 4.02 7.13 -13.13
N ALA A 82 3.79 6.34 -12.08
CA ALA A 82 4.77 5.38 -11.57
C ALA A 82 5.22 4.39 -12.65
N ALA A 83 4.31 3.93 -13.50
CA ALA A 83 4.63 3.06 -14.64
C ALA A 83 5.58 3.73 -15.64
N VAL A 84 5.41 5.03 -15.92
CA VAL A 84 6.33 5.79 -16.79
C VAL A 84 7.72 5.90 -16.18
N HIS A 85 7.80 6.11 -14.85
CA HIS A 85 9.08 6.10 -14.13
C HIS A 85 9.75 4.73 -14.24
N ALA A 86 9.00 3.67 -14.01
CA ALA A 86 9.48 2.30 -14.10
C ALA A 86 10.01 1.95 -15.51
N GLU A 87 9.29 2.34 -16.56
CA GLU A 87 9.73 2.14 -17.95
C GLU A 87 11.04 2.87 -18.23
N ARG A 88 11.19 4.12 -17.76
CA ARG A 88 12.44 4.89 -17.95
C ARG A 88 13.63 4.18 -17.30
N LEU A 89 13.48 3.70 -16.07
CA LEU A 89 14.53 2.97 -15.38
C LEU A 89 14.90 1.69 -16.14
N LYS A 90 13.89 0.93 -16.57
CA LYS A 90 14.10 -0.32 -17.33
C LYS A 90 14.79 -0.07 -18.66
N LEU A 91 14.36 0.93 -19.43
CA LEU A 91 14.97 1.32 -20.70
C LEU A 91 16.39 1.86 -20.54
N GLY A 92 16.68 2.52 -19.39
CA GLY A 92 18.02 2.95 -19.02
C GLY A 92 18.98 1.80 -18.65
N GLY A 93 18.48 0.58 -18.58
CA GLY A 93 19.27 -0.62 -18.24
C GLY A 93 19.51 -0.80 -16.75
N TYR A 94 18.88 -0.01 -15.90
CA TYR A 94 18.95 -0.13 -14.44
C TYR A 94 18.24 -1.40 -13.99
N LYS A 95 18.78 -2.06 -12.95
CA LYS A 95 18.24 -3.32 -12.42
C LYS A 95 17.89 -3.24 -10.97
N LYS A 96 18.72 -2.59 -10.16
CA LYS A 96 18.59 -2.52 -8.71
C LYS A 96 18.30 -1.09 -8.27
N ILE A 97 17.09 -0.88 -7.75
CA ILE A 97 16.52 0.43 -7.45
C ILE A 97 16.33 0.58 -5.94
N ALA A 98 16.76 1.72 -5.39
CA ALA A 98 16.34 2.16 -4.06
C ALA A 98 15.21 3.18 -4.20
N ASP A 99 14.05 2.91 -3.60
CA ASP A 99 12.92 3.86 -3.53
C ASP A 99 12.91 4.50 -2.15
N LEU A 100 13.52 5.69 -2.06
CA LEU A 100 13.72 6.41 -0.79
C LEU A 100 12.47 7.21 -0.40
N GLY A 101 11.94 6.93 0.78
CA GLY A 101 10.67 7.51 1.23
C GLY A 101 9.48 6.90 0.48
N CYS A 102 9.49 5.58 0.29
CA CYS A 102 8.51 4.87 -0.55
C CYS A 102 7.05 5.03 -0.10
N GLY A 103 6.81 5.50 1.11
CA GLY A 103 5.47 5.63 1.66
C GLY A 103 4.75 4.28 1.67
N ILE A 104 3.60 4.20 1.00
CA ILE A 104 2.81 2.96 0.86
C ILE A 104 3.29 2.06 -0.28
N GLY A 105 4.41 2.40 -0.96
CA GLY A 105 5.05 1.58 -1.99
C GLY A 105 4.46 1.73 -3.39
N ALA A 106 3.92 2.88 -3.76
CA ALA A 106 3.26 3.09 -5.07
C ALA A 106 4.23 3.01 -6.25
N ASP A 107 5.36 3.72 -6.19
CA ASP A 107 6.40 3.68 -7.21
C ASP A 107 7.13 2.33 -7.17
N SER A 108 7.46 1.83 -5.97
CA SER A 108 8.04 0.49 -5.77
C SER A 108 7.22 -0.62 -6.42
N LEU A 109 5.88 -0.57 -6.33
CA LEU A 109 4.98 -1.52 -6.97
C LEU A 109 5.15 -1.51 -8.50
N ALA A 110 5.23 -0.32 -9.10
CA ALA A 110 5.44 -0.18 -10.55
C ALA A 110 6.82 -0.69 -10.97
N PHE A 111 7.87 -0.38 -10.21
CA PHE A 111 9.23 -0.86 -10.46
C PHE A 111 9.30 -2.38 -10.40
N ALA A 112 8.77 -2.98 -9.33
CA ALA A 112 8.75 -4.42 -9.13
C ALA A 112 7.94 -5.17 -10.21
N SER A 113 6.80 -4.59 -10.65
CA SER A 113 5.95 -5.17 -11.69
C SER A 113 6.65 -5.28 -13.05
N LEU A 114 7.62 -4.41 -13.33
CA LEU A 114 8.46 -4.49 -14.53
C LEU A 114 9.71 -5.37 -14.36
N GLY A 115 9.86 -6.05 -13.22
CA GLY A 115 10.94 -6.98 -12.94
C GLY A 115 12.24 -6.32 -12.45
N LEU A 116 12.18 -5.07 -11.99
CA LEU A 116 13.32 -4.43 -11.32
C LEU A 116 13.44 -4.97 -9.89
N GLU A 117 14.66 -5.11 -9.39
CA GLU A 117 14.92 -5.39 -7.98
C GLU A 117 14.72 -4.11 -7.18
N VAL A 118 13.83 -4.12 -6.19
CA VAL A 118 13.45 -2.93 -5.45
C VAL A 118 13.71 -3.08 -3.97
N THR A 119 14.46 -2.14 -3.40
CA THR A 119 14.51 -1.92 -1.96
C THR A 119 13.78 -0.62 -1.66
N ALA A 120 12.59 -0.75 -1.09
CA ALA A 120 11.74 0.34 -0.66
C ALA A 120 12.10 0.76 0.76
N VAL A 121 12.45 2.03 0.96
CA VAL A 121 12.92 2.56 2.25
C VAL A 121 11.88 3.51 2.82
N GLU A 122 11.42 3.23 4.04
CA GLU A 122 10.44 4.06 4.74
C GLU A 122 10.81 4.17 6.23
N GLN A 123 10.83 5.41 6.76
CA GLN A 123 11.25 5.64 8.14
C GLN A 123 10.15 5.34 9.16
N ASP A 124 8.87 5.52 8.81
CA ASP A 124 7.76 5.21 9.71
C ASP A 124 7.44 3.71 9.67
N PRO A 125 7.64 2.98 10.81
CA PRO A 125 7.41 1.54 10.83
C PRO A 125 5.98 1.12 10.49
N GLN A 126 4.99 1.98 10.74
CA GLN A 126 3.58 1.67 10.45
C GLN A 126 3.31 1.76 8.94
N THR A 127 3.84 2.78 8.30
CA THR A 127 3.75 2.96 6.85
C THR A 127 4.55 1.88 6.12
N ALA A 128 5.76 1.56 6.60
CA ALA A 128 6.58 0.47 6.07
C ALA A 128 5.87 -0.90 6.14
N ALA A 129 5.11 -1.17 7.22
CA ALA A 129 4.33 -2.40 7.31
C ALA A 129 3.22 -2.48 6.25
N LEU A 130 2.58 -1.35 5.91
CA LEU A 130 1.62 -1.30 4.81
C LEU A 130 2.31 -1.45 3.44
N ALA A 131 3.46 -0.81 3.24
CA ALA A 131 4.26 -1.00 2.03
C ALA A 131 4.67 -2.48 1.87
N SER A 132 5.11 -3.13 2.95
CA SER A 132 5.44 -4.56 2.95
C SER A 132 4.25 -5.43 2.54
N PHE A 133 3.05 -5.12 3.03
CA PHE A 133 1.83 -5.80 2.62
C PHE A 133 1.54 -5.57 1.13
N ASN A 134 1.62 -4.33 0.67
CA ASN A 134 1.33 -3.95 -0.71
C ASN A 134 2.32 -4.57 -1.71
N LEU A 135 3.57 -4.75 -1.30
CA LEU A 135 4.64 -5.32 -2.12
C LEU A 135 4.79 -6.84 -1.97
N ALA A 136 4.06 -7.47 -1.03
CA ALA A 136 4.14 -8.92 -0.79
C ALA A 136 3.93 -9.80 -2.04
N PRO A 137 3.13 -9.42 -3.06
CA PRO A 137 3.01 -10.19 -4.29
C PRO A 137 4.27 -10.20 -5.17
N PHE A 138 5.26 -9.33 -4.89
CA PHE A 138 6.46 -9.14 -5.71
C PHE A 138 7.70 -9.68 -4.99
N PRO A 139 8.22 -10.87 -5.37
CA PRO A 139 9.39 -11.47 -4.71
C PRO A 139 10.70 -10.69 -4.96
N ASN A 140 10.70 -9.78 -5.92
CA ASN A 140 11.80 -8.88 -6.28
C ASN A 140 11.72 -7.52 -5.58
N ALA A 141 10.83 -7.35 -4.60
CA ALA A 141 10.72 -6.14 -3.78
C ALA A 141 10.85 -6.48 -2.29
N GLU A 142 11.60 -5.67 -1.58
CA GLU A 142 11.70 -5.71 -0.12
C GLU A 142 11.50 -4.32 0.48
N VAL A 143 11.04 -4.26 1.72
CA VAL A 143 10.87 -3.00 2.46
C VAL A 143 11.81 -2.97 3.65
N GLN A 144 12.55 -1.86 3.79
CA GLN A 144 13.45 -1.62 4.91
C GLN A 144 12.98 -0.39 5.70
N VAL A 145 12.89 -0.56 7.02
CA VAL A 145 12.63 0.57 7.94
C VAL A 145 13.94 1.29 8.19
N SER A 146 14.14 2.42 7.56
CA SER A 146 15.36 3.22 7.68
C SER A 146 15.11 4.68 7.34
N ASP A 147 15.99 5.53 7.85
CA ASP A 147 16.12 6.92 7.41
C ASP A 147 16.79 6.95 6.03
N ALA A 148 16.14 7.57 5.06
CA ALA A 148 16.63 7.70 3.69
C ALA A 148 17.99 8.44 3.60
N GLU A 149 18.22 9.41 4.51
CA GLU A 149 19.49 10.18 4.55
C GLU A 149 20.69 9.34 5.03
N GLN A 150 20.44 8.24 5.74
CA GLN A 150 21.45 7.35 6.29
C GLN A 150 21.55 6.02 5.52
N PHE A 151 20.74 5.84 4.50
CA PHE A 151 20.67 4.60 3.74
C PHE A 151 21.87 4.48 2.77
N ASP A 152 22.54 3.32 2.78
CA ASP A 152 23.68 3.07 1.89
C ASP A 152 23.21 2.75 0.47
N LEU A 153 23.57 3.61 -0.47
CA LEU A 153 23.21 3.54 -1.88
C LEU A 153 24.26 2.88 -2.78
N THR A 154 25.40 2.46 -2.22
CA THR A 154 26.57 1.99 -3.00
C THR A 154 26.28 0.75 -3.88
N SER A 155 25.24 -0.03 -3.55
CA SER A 155 24.87 -1.25 -4.27
C SER A 155 23.69 -1.07 -5.24
N PHE A 156 23.21 0.15 -5.44
CA PHE A 156 22.06 0.44 -6.29
C PHE A 156 22.45 1.13 -7.60
N ASP A 157 21.71 0.84 -8.66
CA ASP A 157 21.94 1.42 -9.99
C ASP A 157 21.21 2.77 -10.13
N ALA A 158 20.08 2.95 -9.42
CA ALA A 158 19.29 4.18 -9.42
C ALA A 158 18.50 4.36 -8.11
N VAL A 159 18.06 5.59 -7.89
CA VAL A 159 17.29 6.06 -6.73
C VAL A 159 16.11 6.87 -7.22
#